data_a62dac06e76866cbbd3323093bb28126
#
_entry.id   a62dac06e76866cbbd3323093bb28126
#
_cell.length_a   1.000
_cell.length_b   1.000
_cell.length_c   1.000
_cell.angle_alpha   90.00
_cell.angle_beta   90.00
_cell.angle_gamma   90.00
#
_symmetry.space_group_name_H-M   'P 1'
#
loop_
_entity.id
_entity.type
_entity.pdbx_description
1 polymer ?
#
loop_
_entity_poly.entity_id
_entity_poly.type
_entity_poly.pdbx_seq_one_letter_code
_entity_poly.pdbx_strand_id
1 'polypeptide(L)'
;MTQNLWNMTNTKHFITLAFVLLLAMILSGCNEKPGAAQQTRITPAEAQAIAKEAYIFGFPIVMNYKTMWSYSIDKNSPDYKGPFNEVSCAARLFTPDDKAVVTPNADTPYCMFWMDVRAEPLVLSVPEMEPERFYHFQLVDLYTHNFAYVGTLTSGNSAGKFLIAGPDWDAEKPIGITDVVRSETGFVFSVTRTQLFGPDDLDKVKAIQASYSLQPLSTLLGTEAPPAVPEPDFPEWAEGSQFDERFFGYLDFMVGLLGHPAEGDQKLWDDLARLGISPEGDFDFSALSKETQEALKAGVQEGFAEIEAFAEKSTKDPLASAKTFGTRDFLSRSAKDNYQLERSDLLRSAAAHTGLYGNSAAEAIYPAYFTDADKEPLDASKHSYTLTFARDALPPAKSFWSLTMYDGKTQLFIDNPLDRYLLNSTTMDDYVRGEDDELVFIISKDSPGKDLEPNWLPAPDGPFYAVMRLYGPEEAALSGDWTPPALEKDKQP
;
A
#
# COMPACT_ATOMS: atom_id res chain seq x y z
N MET A 1 35.04 -78.53 27.40
CA MET A 1 36.41 -79.06 27.31
C MET A 1 37.32 -77.90 27.14
N THR A 2 37.86 -77.37 28.21
CA THR A 2 39.21 -77.59 28.71
C THR A 2 40.26 -76.75 27.92
N GLN A 3 40.75 -75.67 28.63
CA GLN A 3 42.14 -75.48 29.01
C GLN A 3 43.06 -74.99 27.87
N ASN A 4 43.95 -73.97 28.00
CA ASN A 4 44.81 -73.50 29.06
C ASN A 4 45.30 -72.09 28.66
N LEU A 5 45.29 -71.04 29.44
CA LEU A 5 46.25 -70.57 30.46
C LEU A 5 47.74 -70.58 30.06
N TRP A 6 48.33 -69.42 30.14
CA TRP A 6 49.57 -69.02 30.78
C TRP A 6 50.57 -68.20 29.95
N ASN A 7 50.81 -67.04 30.51
CA ASN A 7 52.07 -66.27 30.57
C ASN A 7 52.65 -65.60 29.35
N MET A 8 52.63 -64.28 29.39
CA MET A 8 53.91 -63.51 29.37
C MET A 8 53.66 -62.10 29.87
N THR A 9 53.97 -61.89 31.12
CA THR A 9 54.23 -60.61 31.80
C THR A 9 55.57 -60.04 31.36
N ASN A 10 55.69 -58.69 31.41
CA ASN A 10 56.89 -57.88 31.38
C ASN A 10 57.53 -57.58 30.01
N THR A 11 57.02 -56.60 29.31
CA THR A 11 57.79 -55.65 28.51
C THR A 11 56.98 -54.41 28.08
N LYS A 12 56.16 -53.85 28.98
CA LYS A 12 55.28 -52.71 28.61
C LYS A 12 55.45 -51.45 29.47
N HIS A 13 56.54 -51.27 30.23
CA HIS A 13 56.68 -50.13 31.09
C HIS A 13 57.71 -49.04 30.67
N PHE A 14 58.40 -49.20 29.54
CA PHE A 14 59.32 -48.16 29.04
C PHE A 14 58.89 -47.41 27.80
N ILE A 15 57.84 -47.77 27.16
CA ILE A 15 57.37 -47.07 25.96
C ILE A 15 56.20 -46.08 26.28
N THR A 16 55.60 -46.18 27.46
CA THR A 16 54.44 -45.35 27.84
C THR A 16 54.83 -43.96 28.37
N LEU A 17 56.07 -43.75 28.80
CA LEU A 17 56.50 -42.44 29.33
C LEU A 17 57.00 -41.49 28.26
N ALA A 18 57.46 -41.99 27.10
CA ALA A 18 57.88 -41.15 25.97
C ALA A 18 56.72 -40.63 25.10
N PHE A 19 55.56 -41.32 25.09
CA PHE A 19 54.38 -40.88 24.33
C PHE A 19 53.53 -39.85 25.13
N VAL A 20 53.57 -39.82 26.45
CA VAL A 20 52.86 -38.85 27.29
C VAL A 20 53.57 -37.48 27.29
N LEU A 21 54.89 -37.41 27.11
CA LEU A 21 55.63 -36.15 26.98
C LEU A 21 55.57 -35.55 25.59
N LEU A 22 55.31 -36.32 24.52
CA LEU A 22 55.13 -35.83 23.15
C LEU A 22 53.70 -35.35 22.93
N LEU A 23 52.69 -35.86 23.66
CA LEU A 23 51.30 -35.42 23.61
C LEU A 23 51.04 -34.12 24.40
N ALA A 24 51.90 -33.83 25.41
CA ALA A 24 51.80 -32.60 26.21
C ALA A 24 52.41 -31.37 25.50
N MET A 25 53.27 -31.55 24.49
CA MET A 25 53.79 -30.45 23.67
C MET A 25 52.96 -30.10 22.43
N ILE A 26 51.95 -30.91 22.08
CA ILE A 26 51.00 -30.63 20.97
C ILE A 26 49.74 -29.94 21.50
N LEU A 27 49.49 -29.90 22.82
CA LEU A 27 48.31 -29.26 23.43
C LEU A 27 48.58 -27.83 23.94
N SER A 28 49.77 -27.26 23.69
CA SER A 28 50.07 -25.85 24.01
C SER A 28 50.12 -24.95 22.76
N GLY A 29 49.66 -25.42 21.63
CA GLY A 29 49.53 -24.68 20.40
C GLY A 29 48.07 -24.29 20.15
N CYS A 30 47.77 -23.02 20.33
CA CYS A 30 46.59 -22.29 19.84
C CYS A 30 45.23 -22.75 20.37
N ASN A 31 44.87 -22.26 21.55
CA ASN A 31 43.49 -21.94 21.83
C ASN A 31 43.16 -20.61 21.08
N GLU A 32 43.26 -20.61 19.77
CA GLU A 32 42.53 -19.68 18.96
C GLU A 32 41.06 -20.13 19.07
N LYS A 33 40.23 -19.36 19.78
CA LYS A 33 38.79 -19.36 19.57
C LYS A 33 38.59 -19.36 18.07
N PRO A 34 37.62 -20.16 17.50
CA PRO A 34 37.27 -20.02 16.12
C PRO A 34 37.06 -18.54 15.89
N GLY A 35 37.90 -17.96 15.05
CA GLY A 35 37.86 -16.53 14.77
C GLY A 35 36.42 -16.16 14.46
N ALA A 36 35.90 -15.18 15.18
CA ALA A 36 34.75 -14.43 14.67
C ALA A 36 35.07 -14.18 13.21
N ALA A 37 34.21 -14.67 12.33
CA ALA A 37 34.32 -14.40 10.90
C ALA A 37 34.68 -12.92 10.82
N GLN A 38 35.79 -12.57 10.18
CA GLN A 38 36.15 -11.18 9.95
C GLN A 38 34.98 -10.60 9.20
N GLN A 39 34.04 -9.94 9.92
CA GLN A 39 33.08 -9.07 9.29
C GLN A 39 33.93 -8.09 8.49
N THR A 40 33.91 -8.23 7.18
CA THR A 40 34.61 -7.33 6.27
C THR A 40 34.08 -5.95 6.63
N ARG A 41 34.95 -5.13 7.24
CA ARG A 41 34.57 -3.82 7.77
C ARG A 41 34.05 -3.01 6.61
N ILE A 42 32.75 -2.72 6.66
CA ILE A 42 32.07 -1.94 5.62
C ILE A 42 32.75 -0.56 5.51
N THR A 43 33.08 -0.15 4.31
CA THR A 43 33.62 1.20 4.07
C THR A 43 32.48 2.22 4.13
N PRO A 44 32.75 3.51 4.46
CA PRO A 44 31.72 4.55 4.44
C PRO A 44 30.99 4.67 3.09
N ALA A 45 31.71 4.51 1.99
CA ALA A 45 31.12 4.57 0.65
C ALA A 45 30.16 3.39 0.38
N GLU A 46 30.55 2.16 0.80
CA GLU A 46 29.65 1.00 0.74
C GLU A 46 28.43 1.18 1.65
N ALA A 47 28.64 1.69 2.89
CA ALA A 47 27.56 1.95 3.81
C ALA A 47 26.55 2.96 3.26
N GLN A 48 27.01 4.04 2.61
CA GLN A 48 26.16 5.04 1.96
C GLN A 48 25.37 4.44 0.79
N ALA A 49 26.03 3.64 -0.06
CA ALA A 49 25.34 2.99 -1.19
C ALA A 49 24.26 2.00 -0.71
N ILE A 50 24.58 1.16 0.31
CA ILE A 50 23.61 0.25 0.91
C ILE A 50 22.48 1.02 1.59
N ALA A 51 22.80 2.08 2.33
CA ALA A 51 21.79 2.91 3.02
C ALA A 51 20.81 3.56 2.04
N LYS A 52 21.29 4.01 0.88
CA LYS A 52 20.44 4.53 -0.19
C LYS A 52 19.48 3.46 -0.73
N GLU A 53 19.99 2.28 -1.07
CA GLU A 53 19.16 1.16 -1.56
C GLU A 53 18.18 0.68 -0.47
N ALA A 54 18.63 0.58 0.79
CA ALA A 54 17.81 0.26 1.95
C ALA A 54 16.69 1.28 2.16
N TYR A 55 16.99 2.55 1.95
CA TYR A 55 16.00 3.63 2.05
C TYR A 55 14.93 3.51 0.96
N ILE A 56 15.35 3.33 -0.30
CA ILE A 56 14.42 3.17 -1.42
C ILE A 56 13.55 1.92 -1.23
N PHE A 57 14.12 0.78 -0.84
CA PHE A 57 13.35 -0.44 -0.55
C PHE A 57 12.39 -0.24 0.62
N GLY A 58 12.87 0.34 1.72
CA GLY A 58 12.18 0.43 2.99
C GLY A 58 11.16 1.57 3.05
N PHE A 59 11.25 2.59 2.20
CA PHE A 59 10.39 3.76 2.29
C PHE A 59 8.90 3.41 2.30
N PRO A 60 8.34 2.62 1.37
CA PRO A 60 6.94 2.23 1.43
C PRO A 60 6.60 1.40 2.67
N ILE A 61 7.52 0.56 3.14
CA ILE A 61 7.35 -0.30 4.32
C ILE A 61 7.26 0.55 5.61
N VAL A 62 8.15 1.52 5.76
CA VAL A 62 8.18 2.43 6.92
C VAL A 62 6.99 3.39 6.88
N MET A 63 6.56 3.87 5.70
CA MET A 63 5.34 4.67 5.57
C MET A 63 4.08 3.86 5.88
N ASN A 64 4.08 2.57 5.55
CA ASN A 64 3.03 1.63 5.94
C ASN A 64 2.98 1.45 7.46
N TYR A 65 4.14 1.35 8.12
CA TYR A 65 4.25 1.34 9.58
C TYR A 65 3.69 2.63 10.21
N LYS A 66 4.04 3.81 9.68
CA LYS A 66 3.44 5.08 10.12
C LYS A 66 1.91 5.01 10.16
N THR A 67 1.33 4.45 9.10
CA THR A 67 -0.13 4.28 9.00
C THR A 67 -0.65 3.26 10.02
N MET A 68 0.05 2.14 10.20
CA MET A 68 -0.30 1.14 11.21
C MET A 68 -0.28 1.76 12.61
N TRP A 69 0.77 2.50 12.93
CA TRP A 69 0.91 3.20 14.21
C TRP A 69 -0.25 4.16 14.45
N SER A 70 -0.50 5.08 13.51
CA SER A 70 -1.53 6.12 13.67
C SER A 70 -2.95 5.58 13.64
N TYR A 71 -3.23 4.48 12.93
CA TYR A 71 -4.58 3.96 12.76
C TYR A 71 -4.96 2.90 13.80
N SER A 72 -4.02 2.13 14.33
CA SER A 72 -4.36 0.97 15.17
C SER A 72 -3.56 0.85 16.47
N ILE A 73 -2.44 1.55 16.64
CA ILE A 73 -1.57 1.43 17.81
C ILE A 73 -1.71 2.63 18.73
N ASP A 74 -1.47 3.84 18.23
CA ASP A 74 -1.62 5.06 19.03
C ASP A 74 -3.10 5.47 19.17
N LYS A 75 -3.70 5.11 20.31
CA LYS A 75 -5.10 5.45 20.62
C LYS A 75 -5.35 6.96 20.78
N ASN A 76 -4.29 7.77 20.88
CA ASN A 76 -4.40 9.23 20.99
C ASN A 76 -4.23 9.91 19.62
N SER A 77 -3.90 9.16 18.60
CA SER A 77 -3.81 9.68 17.23
C SER A 77 -5.14 10.24 16.78
N PRO A 78 -5.19 11.44 16.18
CA PRO A 78 -6.39 11.97 15.55
C PRO A 78 -6.89 11.08 14.39
N ASP A 79 -6.02 10.24 13.86
CA ASP A 79 -6.32 9.33 12.76
C ASP A 79 -6.69 7.92 13.23
N TYR A 80 -6.75 7.67 14.55
CA TYR A 80 -7.06 6.35 15.10
C TYR A 80 -8.38 5.80 14.55
N LYS A 81 -8.35 4.59 14.01
CA LYS A 81 -9.52 3.91 13.43
C LYS A 81 -10.08 2.84 14.34
N GLY A 82 -9.22 2.05 14.98
CA GLY A 82 -9.59 0.93 15.84
C GLY A 82 -8.44 -0.02 16.11
N PRO A 83 -8.61 -0.98 17.04
CA PRO A 83 -7.58 -1.99 17.28
C PRO A 83 -7.44 -2.96 16.10
N PHE A 84 -6.40 -3.78 16.12
CA PHE A 84 -6.26 -4.89 15.16
C PHE A 84 -7.49 -5.81 15.18
N ASN A 85 -7.82 -6.38 14.02
CA ASN A 85 -8.87 -7.37 13.83
C ASN A 85 -10.30 -6.87 14.06
N GLU A 86 -10.51 -5.56 14.07
CA GLU A 86 -11.83 -4.94 14.12
C GLU A 86 -12.09 -4.09 12.88
N VAL A 87 -13.24 -4.29 12.24
CA VAL A 87 -13.65 -3.49 11.08
C VAL A 87 -14.03 -2.09 11.55
N SER A 88 -13.35 -1.07 11.07
CA SER A 88 -13.61 0.33 11.39
C SER A 88 -14.07 1.09 10.16
N CYS A 89 -15.28 1.64 10.21
CA CYS A 89 -15.91 2.35 9.09
C CYS A 89 -16.23 3.79 9.45
N ALA A 90 -15.91 4.71 8.54
CA ALA A 90 -16.33 6.09 8.59
C ALA A 90 -17.35 6.33 7.48
N ALA A 91 -18.62 5.94 7.73
CA ALA A 91 -19.70 6.11 6.77
C ALA A 91 -20.18 7.59 6.76
N ARG A 92 -19.31 8.46 6.28
CA ARG A 92 -19.61 9.87 6.02
C ARG A 92 -18.95 10.31 4.73
N LEU A 93 -19.47 11.33 4.12
CA LEU A 93 -18.79 12.04 3.05
C LEU A 93 -17.74 13.00 3.64
N PHE A 94 -16.68 13.20 2.89
CA PHE A 94 -15.77 14.33 3.12
C PHE A 94 -16.46 15.64 2.73
N THR A 95 -16.12 16.69 3.42
CA THR A 95 -16.61 18.05 3.18
C THR A 95 -15.44 19.03 3.05
N PRO A 96 -15.65 20.29 2.65
CA PRO A 96 -14.61 21.30 2.66
C PRO A 96 -13.93 21.55 4.01
N ASP A 97 -14.54 21.08 5.11
CA ASP A 97 -13.98 21.20 6.47
C ASP A 97 -12.91 20.12 6.77
N ASP A 98 -12.85 19.06 5.98
CA ASP A 98 -11.86 17.97 6.10
C ASP A 98 -10.50 18.41 5.54
N LYS A 99 -9.69 19.09 6.34
CA LYS A 99 -8.41 19.67 5.91
C LYS A 99 -7.24 18.69 5.91
N ALA A 100 -7.38 17.55 6.55
CA ALA A 100 -6.28 16.58 6.72
C ALA A 100 -6.11 15.63 5.52
N VAL A 101 -7.13 15.49 4.68
CA VAL A 101 -7.13 14.56 3.54
C VAL A 101 -7.19 15.37 2.25
N VAL A 102 -6.10 15.38 1.50
CA VAL A 102 -6.05 16.00 0.17
C VAL A 102 -6.67 15.07 -0.88
N THR A 103 -7.28 15.65 -1.92
CA THR A 103 -7.93 14.92 -3.01
C THR A 103 -8.94 13.86 -2.50
N PRO A 104 -9.83 14.24 -1.52
CA PRO A 104 -10.74 13.28 -0.91
C PRO A 104 -11.70 12.68 -1.92
N ASN A 105 -12.22 11.48 -1.59
CA ASN A 105 -13.18 10.76 -2.43
C ASN A 105 -14.61 11.00 -1.92
N ALA A 106 -15.52 11.37 -2.79
CA ALA A 106 -16.94 11.52 -2.49
C ALA A 106 -17.82 10.39 -3.09
N ASP A 107 -17.23 9.44 -3.83
CA ASP A 107 -17.96 8.34 -4.45
C ASP A 107 -18.22 7.18 -3.48
N THR A 108 -17.25 6.92 -2.59
CA THR A 108 -17.24 5.69 -1.79
C THR A 108 -16.82 5.99 -0.34
N PRO A 109 -17.70 5.91 0.64
CA PRO A 109 -17.33 5.86 2.06
C PRO A 109 -16.41 4.69 2.37
N TYR A 110 -15.45 4.89 3.30
CA TYR A 110 -14.38 3.94 3.59
C TYR A 110 -14.58 3.19 4.89
N CYS A 111 -14.12 1.91 4.90
CA CYS A 111 -13.64 1.27 6.12
C CYS A 111 -12.13 1.06 5.99
N MET A 112 -11.41 1.29 7.09
CA MET A 112 -9.96 1.11 7.16
C MET A 112 -9.61 0.38 8.44
N PHE A 113 -8.93 -0.76 8.34
CA PHE A 113 -8.58 -1.57 9.50
C PHE A 113 -7.36 -2.43 9.22
N TRP A 114 -6.62 -2.73 10.28
CA TRP A 114 -5.48 -3.63 10.26
C TRP A 114 -5.85 -5.00 10.80
N MET A 115 -5.30 -6.03 10.20
CA MET A 115 -5.45 -7.44 10.58
C MET A 115 -4.10 -8.01 11.01
N ASP A 116 -4.07 -8.69 12.14
CA ASP A 116 -2.97 -9.54 12.59
C ASP A 116 -3.39 -10.99 12.36
N VAL A 117 -2.77 -11.64 11.36
CA VAL A 117 -3.05 -13.02 10.94
C VAL A 117 -1.94 -13.98 11.34
N ARG A 118 -1.04 -13.57 12.28
CA ARG A 118 0.09 -14.39 12.72
C ARG A 118 -0.31 -15.59 13.55
N ALA A 119 -1.34 -15.43 14.41
CA ALA A 119 -1.78 -16.55 15.26
C ALA A 119 -2.69 -17.52 14.52
N GLU A 120 -3.64 -16.99 13.77
CA GLU A 120 -4.59 -17.74 12.95
C GLU A 120 -5.20 -16.85 11.85
N PRO A 121 -5.72 -17.44 10.77
CA PRO A 121 -6.46 -16.70 9.76
C PRO A 121 -7.71 -16.02 10.31
N LEU A 122 -8.10 -14.93 9.67
CA LEU A 122 -9.33 -14.20 9.95
C LEU A 122 -10.37 -14.45 8.86
N VAL A 123 -11.62 -14.59 9.25
CA VAL A 123 -12.75 -14.74 8.33
C VAL A 123 -13.43 -13.40 8.16
N LEU A 124 -13.28 -12.82 6.99
CA LEU A 124 -14.01 -11.65 6.54
C LEU A 124 -15.36 -12.10 5.99
N SER A 125 -16.45 -11.65 6.60
CA SER A 125 -17.81 -11.90 6.11
C SER A 125 -18.39 -10.67 5.46
N VAL A 126 -18.93 -10.84 4.27
CA VAL A 126 -19.50 -9.79 3.42
C VAL A 126 -20.97 -10.12 3.14
N PRO A 127 -21.92 -9.19 3.29
CA PRO A 127 -23.30 -9.42 2.96
C PRO A 127 -23.53 -9.50 1.45
N GLU A 128 -24.73 -9.91 1.04
CA GLU A 128 -25.18 -9.73 -0.33
C GLU A 128 -25.30 -8.23 -0.65
N MET A 129 -24.75 -7.83 -1.80
CA MET A 129 -24.83 -6.46 -2.33
C MET A 129 -25.84 -6.37 -3.47
N GLU A 130 -26.38 -5.18 -3.70
CA GLU A 130 -27.14 -4.90 -4.91
C GLU A 130 -26.28 -5.21 -6.15
N PRO A 131 -26.86 -5.78 -7.20
CA PRO A 131 -26.10 -6.17 -8.39
C PRO A 131 -25.26 -5.04 -9.01
N GLU A 132 -25.76 -3.81 -8.95
CA GLU A 132 -25.16 -2.61 -9.52
C GLU A 132 -24.22 -1.88 -8.55
N ARG A 133 -24.20 -2.21 -7.25
CA ARG A 133 -23.38 -1.53 -6.26
C ARG A 133 -21.94 -2.04 -6.30
N PHE A 134 -21.03 -1.16 -6.62
CA PHE A 134 -19.60 -1.44 -6.48
C PHE A 134 -19.19 -1.46 -5.01
N TYR A 135 -18.41 -2.46 -4.64
CA TYR A 135 -17.67 -2.48 -3.40
C TYR A 135 -16.39 -3.29 -3.57
N HIS A 136 -15.41 -3.00 -2.74
CA HIS A 136 -14.27 -3.88 -2.58
C HIS A 136 -13.56 -3.71 -1.22
N PHE A 137 -12.90 -4.76 -0.80
CA PHE A 137 -11.85 -4.77 0.21
C PHE A 137 -10.52 -4.89 -0.54
N GLN A 138 -9.77 -3.80 -0.60
CA GLN A 138 -8.40 -3.78 -1.06
C GLN A 138 -7.54 -4.32 0.07
N LEU A 139 -6.80 -5.40 -0.16
CA LEU A 139 -5.94 -6.04 0.83
C LEU A 139 -4.48 -5.73 0.50
N VAL A 140 -3.79 -5.13 1.46
CA VAL A 140 -2.44 -4.60 1.31
C VAL A 140 -1.52 -5.28 2.33
N ASP A 141 -0.38 -5.79 1.86
CA ASP A 141 0.64 -6.41 2.70
C ASP A 141 1.60 -5.38 3.34
N LEU A 142 2.56 -5.84 4.15
CA LEU A 142 3.56 -4.95 4.75
C LEU A 142 4.49 -4.30 3.72
N TYR A 143 4.66 -4.88 2.55
CA TYR A 143 5.41 -4.30 1.44
C TYR A 143 4.64 -3.22 0.67
N THR A 144 3.37 -2.98 1.00
CA THR A 144 2.42 -2.11 0.28
C THR A 144 1.94 -2.65 -1.08
N HIS A 145 2.05 -3.97 -1.32
CA HIS A 145 1.42 -4.57 -2.48
C HIS A 145 -0.08 -4.69 -2.27
N ASN A 146 -0.86 -4.35 -3.28
CA ASN A 146 -2.26 -4.75 -3.36
C ASN A 146 -2.30 -6.22 -3.77
N PHE A 147 -2.16 -7.13 -2.80
CA PHE A 147 -2.00 -8.54 -3.13
C PHE A 147 -3.32 -9.23 -3.49
N ALA A 148 -4.45 -8.69 -3.04
CA ALA A 148 -5.78 -9.22 -3.37
C ALA A 148 -6.88 -8.17 -3.20
N TYR A 149 -8.02 -8.47 -3.80
CA TYR A 149 -9.28 -7.77 -3.62
C TYR A 149 -10.40 -8.78 -3.36
N VAL A 150 -11.35 -8.40 -2.51
CA VAL A 150 -12.64 -9.07 -2.33
C VAL A 150 -13.72 -8.06 -2.67
N GLY A 151 -14.52 -8.26 -3.71
CA GLY A 151 -15.51 -7.28 -4.13
C GLY A 151 -16.11 -7.54 -5.51
N THR A 152 -16.85 -6.58 -5.99
CA THR A 152 -17.66 -6.64 -7.22
C THR A 152 -16.90 -7.21 -8.42
N LEU A 153 -15.66 -6.78 -8.63
CA LEU A 153 -14.86 -7.14 -9.81
C LEU A 153 -14.09 -8.47 -9.66
N THR A 154 -14.04 -9.03 -8.46
CA THR A 154 -13.28 -10.25 -8.17
C THR A 154 -14.16 -11.39 -7.68
N SER A 155 -14.86 -11.20 -6.56
CA SER A 155 -15.71 -12.23 -5.93
C SER A 155 -17.20 -12.07 -6.24
N GLY A 156 -17.60 -10.96 -6.88
CA GLY A 156 -19.00 -10.64 -7.17
C GLY A 156 -19.73 -10.07 -5.96
N ASN A 157 -21.05 -9.89 -6.12
CA ASN A 157 -21.92 -9.21 -5.15
C ASN A 157 -22.71 -10.17 -4.24
N SER A 158 -22.53 -11.50 -4.36
CA SER A 158 -23.15 -12.46 -3.46
C SER A 158 -22.51 -12.41 -2.06
N ALA A 159 -23.32 -12.70 -1.04
CA ALA A 159 -22.81 -12.88 0.32
C ALA A 159 -21.69 -13.94 0.36
N GLY A 160 -20.63 -13.68 1.11
CA GLY A 160 -19.47 -14.58 1.17
C GLY A 160 -18.67 -14.49 2.46
N LYS A 161 -17.87 -15.54 2.69
CA LYS A 161 -16.87 -15.60 3.76
C LYS A 161 -15.50 -15.85 3.15
N PHE A 162 -14.59 -14.93 3.34
CA PHE A 162 -13.25 -14.95 2.78
C PHE A 162 -12.24 -15.15 3.90
N LEU A 163 -11.38 -16.16 3.76
CA LEU A 163 -10.37 -16.47 4.76
C LEU A 163 -9.09 -15.69 4.43
N ILE A 164 -8.74 -14.73 5.26
CA ILE A 164 -7.49 -13.96 5.13
C ILE A 164 -6.44 -14.70 5.96
N ALA A 165 -5.49 -15.33 5.28
CA ALA A 165 -4.48 -16.20 5.86
C ALA A 165 -3.08 -15.58 5.77
N GLY A 166 -2.30 -15.75 6.83
CA GLY A 166 -0.88 -15.38 6.87
C GLY A 166 0.02 -16.37 6.10
N PRO A 167 1.34 -16.08 6.02
CA PRO A 167 2.29 -16.86 5.22
C PRO A 167 2.42 -18.31 5.69
N ASP A 168 2.29 -18.57 6.98
CA ASP A 168 2.51 -19.90 7.58
C ASP A 168 1.27 -20.81 7.55
N TRP A 169 0.14 -20.33 7.03
CA TRP A 169 -1.08 -21.11 6.96
C TRP A 169 -1.13 -21.94 5.68
N ASP A 170 -1.07 -23.29 5.82
CA ASP A 170 -1.02 -24.26 4.73
C ASP A 170 -2.19 -25.25 4.69
N ALA A 171 -3.16 -25.11 5.62
CA ALA A 171 -4.28 -26.02 5.69
C ALA A 171 -5.25 -25.90 4.50
N GLU A 172 -6.08 -26.92 4.32
CA GLU A 172 -7.14 -26.95 3.31
C GLU A 172 -8.23 -25.93 3.61
N LYS A 173 -8.89 -25.43 2.55
CA LYS A 173 -10.00 -24.50 2.66
C LYS A 173 -11.14 -25.10 3.49
N PRO A 174 -11.53 -24.50 4.64
CA PRO A 174 -12.62 -25.00 5.48
C PRO A 174 -13.97 -24.94 4.77
N ILE A 175 -14.87 -25.85 5.16
CA ILE A 175 -16.25 -25.83 4.66
C ILE A 175 -16.94 -24.53 5.06
N GLY A 176 -17.67 -23.93 4.12
CA GLY A 176 -18.40 -22.67 4.34
C GLY A 176 -17.55 -21.41 4.08
N ILE A 177 -16.29 -21.57 3.71
CA ILE A 177 -15.42 -20.50 3.21
C ILE A 177 -15.58 -20.41 1.68
N THR A 178 -15.85 -19.21 1.18
CA THR A 178 -15.99 -18.91 -0.24
C THR A 178 -14.64 -19.03 -0.93
N ASP A 179 -13.63 -18.31 -0.41
CA ASP A 179 -12.27 -18.38 -0.93
C ASP A 179 -11.23 -18.11 0.16
N VAL A 180 -9.97 -18.47 -0.13
CA VAL A 180 -8.80 -18.25 0.74
C VAL A 180 -7.85 -17.27 0.09
N VAL A 181 -7.66 -16.15 0.76
CA VAL A 181 -6.75 -15.08 0.36
C VAL A 181 -5.50 -15.16 1.22
N ARG A 182 -4.34 -15.41 0.59
CA ARG A 182 -3.06 -15.58 1.28
C ARG A 182 -2.21 -14.33 1.18
N SER A 183 -1.81 -13.81 2.33
CA SER A 183 -0.81 -12.75 2.46
C SER A 183 0.59 -13.34 2.60
N GLU A 184 1.58 -12.71 2.01
CA GLU A 184 3.00 -13.04 2.25
C GLU A 184 3.52 -12.44 3.57
N THR A 185 2.69 -11.66 4.30
CA THR A 185 3.06 -11.03 5.57
C THR A 185 2.03 -11.30 6.66
N GLY A 186 2.48 -11.30 7.92
CA GLY A 186 1.64 -11.57 9.08
C GLY A 186 0.67 -10.44 9.47
N PHE A 187 0.83 -9.26 8.88
CA PHE A 187 -0.08 -8.13 9.04
C PHE A 187 -0.63 -7.70 7.68
N VAL A 188 -1.90 -7.39 7.65
CA VAL A 188 -2.64 -6.99 6.44
C VAL A 188 -3.44 -5.74 6.71
N PHE A 189 -3.34 -4.74 5.84
CA PHE A 189 -4.19 -3.57 5.87
C PHE A 189 -5.34 -3.70 4.88
N SER A 190 -6.54 -3.27 5.27
CA SER A 190 -7.67 -3.18 4.35
C SER A 190 -8.12 -1.73 4.17
N VAL A 191 -8.22 -1.32 2.91
CA VAL A 191 -8.97 -0.13 2.49
C VAL A 191 -10.22 -0.61 1.78
N THR A 192 -11.35 -0.51 2.46
CA THR A 192 -12.64 -0.96 1.93
C THR A 192 -13.40 0.23 1.37
N ARG A 193 -13.96 0.07 0.18
CA ARG A 193 -14.78 1.08 -0.47
C ARG A 193 -16.17 0.51 -0.74
N THR A 194 -17.21 1.26 -0.40
CA THR A 194 -18.60 0.91 -0.69
C THR A 194 -19.21 2.08 -1.46
N GLN A 195 -19.69 1.84 -2.68
CA GLN A 195 -20.27 2.89 -3.54
C GLN A 195 -21.45 3.56 -2.88
N LEU A 196 -21.51 4.87 -2.98
CA LEU A 196 -22.63 5.72 -2.61
C LEU A 196 -23.32 6.20 -3.89
N PHE A 197 -24.60 5.89 -4.06
CA PHE A 197 -25.34 6.30 -5.26
C PHE A 197 -25.74 7.78 -5.22
N GLY A 198 -25.83 8.36 -4.05
CA GLY A 198 -26.14 9.77 -3.83
C GLY A 198 -26.33 10.06 -2.34
N PRO A 199 -26.58 11.31 -1.94
CA PRO A 199 -26.71 11.69 -0.53
C PRO A 199 -27.77 10.88 0.24
N ASP A 200 -28.89 10.56 -0.39
CA ASP A 200 -30.02 9.83 0.19
C ASP A 200 -29.71 8.33 0.43
N ASP A 201 -28.66 7.80 -0.18
CA ASP A 201 -28.21 6.41 -0.04
C ASP A 201 -27.26 6.19 1.16
N LEU A 202 -26.86 7.25 1.85
CA LEU A 202 -25.84 7.17 2.91
C LEU A 202 -26.24 6.24 4.06
N ASP A 203 -27.50 6.23 4.48
CA ASP A 203 -27.96 5.36 5.56
C ASP A 203 -27.93 3.88 5.15
N LYS A 204 -28.14 3.58 3.89
CA LYS A 204 -27.99 2.23 3.35
C LYS A 204 -26.54 1.80 3.33
N VAL A 205 -25.62 2.65 2.89
CA VAL A 205 -24.19 2.39 2.95
C VAL A 205 -23.73 2.14 4.40
N LYS A 206 -24.22 2.94 5.37
CA LYS A 206 -23.96 2.70 6.80
C LYS A 206 -24.43 1.30 7.24
N ALA A 207 -25.63 0.89 6.84
CA ALA A 207 -26.17 -0.43 7.17
C ALA A 207 -25.34 -1.56 6.55
N ILE A 208 -24.89 -1.39 5.29
CA ILE A 208 -24.00 -2.34 4.62
C ILE A 208 -22.67 -2.44 5.38
N GLN A 209 -22.02 -1.32 5.65
CA GLN A 209 -20.74 -1.29 6.36
C GLN A 209 -20.84 -1.87 7.79
N ALA A 210 -21.94 -1.65 8.48
CA ALA A 210 -22.21 -2.23 9.80
C ALA A 210 -22.40 -3.76 9.77
N SER A 211 -22.66 -4.34 8.61
CA SER A 211 -22.80 -5.78 8.41
C SER A 211 -21.49 -6.49 8.03
N TYR A 212 -20.44 -5.75 7.70
CA TYR A 212 -19.12 -6.33 7.55
C TYR A 212 -18.61 -6.87 8.88
N SER A 213 -18.08 -8.06 8.88
CA SER A 213 -17.54 -8.64 10.11
C SER A 213 -16.24 -9.38 9.87
N LEU A 214 -15.41 -9.36 10.89
CA LEU A 214 -14.13 -10.05 10.93
C LEU A 214 -14.08 -10.88 12.21
N GLN A 215 -13.71 -12.17 12.09
CA GLN A 215 -13.59 -13.06 13.24
C GLN A 215 -12.47 -14.08 13.02
N PRO A 216 -11.83 -14.59 14.11
CA PRO A 216 -10.87 -15.69 14.01
C PRO A 216 -11.49 -16.93 13.40
N LEU A 217 -10.67 -17.73 12.67
CA LEU A 217 -11.11 -18.98 12.07
C LEU A 217 -11.59 -19.97 13.14
N SER A 218 -10.88 -20.08 14.27
CA SER A 218 -11.27 -20.93 15.41
C SER A 218 -12.67 -20.62 15.92
N THR A 219 -13.04 -19.33 15.98
CA THR A 219 -14.38 -18.86 16.36
C THR A 219 -15.44 -19.34 15.36
N LEU A 220 -15.17 -19.24 14.05
CA LEU A 220 -16.11 -19.74 13.02
C LEU A 220 -16.31 -21.24 13.12
N LEU A 221 -15.23 -22.00 13.39
CA LEU A 221 -15.26 -23.47 13.46
C LEU A 221 -15.75 -24.00 14.82
N GLY A 222 -15.83 -23.16 15.84
CA GLY A 222 -16.14 -23.57 17.22
C GLY A 222 -15.04 -24.45 17.81
N THR A 223 -13.78 -24.21 17.42
CA THR A 223 -12.59 -24.93 17.92
C THR A 223 -11.84 -24.09 18.94
N GLU A 224 -10.92 -24.72 19.68
CA GLU A 224 -9.99 -23.98 20.54
C GLU A 224 -9.08 -23.07 19.70
N ALA A 225 -8.90 -21.84 20.16
CA ALA A 225 -7.98 -20.90 19.53
C ALA A 225 -6.52 -21.38 19.66
N PRO A 226 -5.67 -21.19 18.65
CA PRO A 226 -4.25 -21.47 18.78
C PRO A 226 -3.61 -20.57 19.86
N PRO A 227 -2.40 -20.93 20.37
CA PRO A 227 -1.68 -20.06 21.28
C PRO A 227 -1.48 -18.64 20.68
N ALA A 228 -1.70 -17.62 21.50
CA ALA A 228 -1.50 -16.26 21.08
C ALA A 228 -0.02 -16.00 20.71
N VAL A 229 0.21 -15.31 19.60
CA VAL A 229 1.54 -14.79 19.27
C VAL A 229 1.78 -13.53 20.10
N PRO A 230 2.98 -13.36 20.71
CA PRO A 230 3.29 -12.14 21.44
C PRO A 230 3.06 -10.87 20.60
N GLU A 231 2.48 -9.86 21.23
CA GLU A 231 2.37 -8.54 20.60
C GLU A 231 3.78 -7.97 20.41
N PRO A 232 4.11 -7.42 19.21
CA PRO A 232 5.40 -6.76 19.01
C PRO A 232 5.53 -5.52 19.92
N ASP A 233 6.74 -5.21 20.34
CA ASP A 233 7.05 -3.94 21.00
C ASP A 233 7.13 -2.83 19.93
N PHE A 234 5.98 -2.32 19.54
CA PHE A 234 5.84 -1.35 18.45
C PHE A 234 6.56 -0.03 18.80
N PRO A 235 7.61 0.38 18.08
CA PRO A 235 8.30 1.65 18.35
C PRO A 235 7.38 2.84 18.11
N GLU A 236 7.35 3.78 19.06
CA GLU A 236 6.58 5.02 18.92
C GLU A 236 7.02 5.79 17.67
N TRP A 237 6.04 6.21 16.87
CA TRP A 237 6.33 7.00 15.68
C TRP A 237 6.73 8.43 16.06
N ALA A 238 7.90 8.85 15.62
CA ALA A 238 8.34 10.23 15.76
C ALA A 238 8.21 10.97 14.41
N GLU A 239 7.45 12.06 14.39
CA GLU A 239 7.19 12.79 13.15
C GLU A 239 8.51 13.27 12.50
N GLY A 240 8.58 13.15 11.17
CA GLY A 240 9.77 13.49 10.39
C GLY A 240 10.82 12.37 10.32
N SER A 241 10.66 11.25 11.05
CA SER A 241 11.63 10.15 11.06
C SER A 241 11.83 9.49 9.70
N GLN A 242 10.89 9.64 8.80
CA GLN A 242 11.03 9.14 7.43
C GLN A 242 12.09 9.90 6.62
N PHE A 243 12.61 11.03 7.11
CA PHE A 243 13.57 11.87 6.40
C PHE A 243 14.95 11.94 7.06
N ASP A 244 15.17 11.17 8.11
CA ASP A 244 16.44 11.16 8.84
C ASP A 244 16.88 9.74 9.24
N GLU A 245 17.97 9.62 10.00
CA GLU A 245 18.58 8.35 10.39
C GLU A 245 17.67 7.45 11.23
N ARG A 246 16.65 7.99 11.89
CA ARG A 246 15.67 7.21 12.67
C ARG A 246 14.89 6.25 11.80
N PHE A 247 14.83 6.53 10.49
CA PHE A 247 14.26 5.64 9.48
C PHE A 247 14.77 4.20 9.60
N PHE A 248 16.07 4.01 9.80
CA PHE A 248 16.67 2.68 9.86
C PHE A 248 16.21 1.86 11.07
N GLY A 249 15.91 2.50 12.21
CA GLY A 249 15.32 1.81 13.35
C GLY A 249 13.91 1.28 13.05
N TYR A 250 13.09 2.05 12.34
CA TYR A 250 11.78 1.56 11.89
C TYR A 250 11.91 0.48 10.82
N LEU A 251 12.86 0.62 9.90
CA LEU A 251 13.11 -0.41 8.89
C LEU A 251 13.56 -1.73 9.53
N ASP A 252 14.45 -1.68 10.53
CA ASP A 252 14.91 -2.85 11.27
C ASP A 252 13.74 -3.55 11.97
N PHE A 253 12.91 -2.80 12.69
CA PHE A 253 11.68 -3.32 13.29
C PHE A 253 10.77 -3.99 12.25
N MET A 254 10.57 -3.36 11.10
CA MET A 254 9.72 -3.90 10.02
C MET A 254 10.34 -5.14 9.37
N VAL A 255 11.66 -5.19 9.21
CA VAL A 255 12.38 -6.39 8.77
C VAL A 255 12.16 -7.55 9.75
N GLY A 256 12.12 -7.25 11.05
CA GLY A 256 11.72 -8.21 12.10
C GLY A 256 10.31 -8.77 11.90
N LEU A 257 9.33 -7.92 11.53
CA LEU A 257 7.95 -8.35 11.25
C LEU A 257 7.83 -9.14 9.93
N LEU A 258 8.66 -8.85 8.94
CA LEU A 258 8.72 -9.58 7.67
C LEU A 258 9.36 -10.98 7.86
N GLY A 259 10.31 -11.10 8.77
CA GLY A 259 10.94 -12.36 9.19
C GLY A 259 11.94 -12.95 8.20
N HIS A 260 11.68 -12.89 6.90
CA HIS A 260 12.54 -13.43 5.86
C HIS A 260 12.39 -12.65 4.54
N PRO A 261 13.43 -12.68 3.67
CA PRO A 261 13.34 -12.03 2.36
C PRO A 261 12.28 -12.68 1.48
N ALA A 262 11.56 -11.86 0.73
CA ALA A 262 10.77 -12.35 -0.37
C ALA A 262 11.66 -12.88 -1.51
N GLU A 263 11.07 -13.63 -2.44
CA GLU A 263 11.81 -14.14 -3.60
C GLU A 263 12.48 -12.98 -4.37
N GLY A 264 13.78 -13.08 -4.60
CA GLY A 264 14.58 -12.06 -5.28
C GLY A 264 15.18 -10.97 -4.37
N ASP A 265 14.81 -10.91 -3.09
CA ASP A 265 15.28 -9.87 -2.16
C ASP A 265 16.52 -10.28 -1.34
N GLN A 266 17.00 -11.54 -1.47
CA GLN A 266 18.09 -12.07 -0.63
C GLN A 266 19.32 -11.16 -0.60
N LYS A 267 19.78 -10.69 -1.78
CA LYS A 267 20.95 -9.81 -1.83
C LYS A 267 20.76 -8.52 -1.05
N LEU A 268 19.58 -7.93 -1.13
CA LEU A 268 19.27 -6.71 -0.36
C LEU A 268 19.28 -6.98 1.14
N TRP A 269 18.72 -8.10 1.58
CA TRP A 269 18.73 -8.49 2.99
C TRP A 269 20.14 -8.77 3.49
N ASP A 270 21.00 -9.41 2.68
CA ASP A 270 22.42 -9.58 2.99
C ASP A 270 23.13 -8.22 3.16
N ASP A 271 22.80 -7.25 2.30
CA ASP A 271 23.32 -5.88 2.38
C ASP A 271 22.78 -5.12 3.62
N LEU A 272 21.48 -5.27 3.96
CA LEU A 272 20.89 -4.73 5.20
C LEU A 272 21.62 -5.27 6.44
N ALA A 273 21.89 -6.58 6.49
CA ALA A 273 22.61 -7.21 7.60
C ALA A 273 24.02 -6.64 7.77
N ARG A 274 24.69 -6.19 6.71
CA ARG A 274 25.98 -5.50 6.79
C ARG A 274 25.89 -4.13 7.49
N LEU A 275 24.74 -3.51 7.49
CA LEU A 275 24.45 -2.28 8.26
C LEU A 275 24.00 -2.59 9.70
N GLY A 276 23.73 -3.85 10.04
CA GLY A 276 23.18 -4.27 11.33
C GLY A 276 21.66 -4.31 11.36
N ILE A 277 20.98 -4.23 10.20
CA ILE A 277 19.53 -4.34 10.08
C ILE A 277 19.19 -5.80 9.79
N SER A 278 18.42 -6.44 10.67
CA SER A 278 18.18 -7.88 10.61
C SER A 278 16.83 -8.27 11.23
N PRO A 279 16.34 -9.52 11.00
CA PRO A 279 15.11 -10.00 11.64
C PRO A 279 15.15 -10.03 13.18
N GLU A 280 16.33 -10.01 13.78
CA GLU A 280 16.52 -9.98 15.23
C GLU A 280 16.17 -8.63 15.85
N GLY A 281 16.17 -7.54 15.05
CA GLY A 281 15.70 -6.22 15.45
C GLY A 281 16.59 -5.55 16.50
N ASP A 282 17.92 -5.57 16.31
CA ASP A 282 18.93 -5.05 17.25
C ASP A 282 19.74 -3.86 16.70
N PHE A 283 19.25 -3.20 15.65
CA PHE A 283 19.92 -2.05 15.04
C PHE A 283 20.08 -0.89 16.03
N ASP A 284 21.32 -0.50 16.28
CA ASP A 284 21.67 0.68 17.09
C ASP A 284 22.53 1.65 16.29
N PHE A 285 21.88 2.72 15.79
CA PHE A 285 22.56 3.78 15.07
C PHE A 285 23.70 4.42 15.88
N SER A 286 23.54 4.52 17.21
CA SER A 286 24.51 5.17 18.09
C SER A 286 25.80 4.36 18.29
N ALA A 287 25.71 3.04 18.08
CA ALA A 287 26.85 2.12 18.15
C ALA A 287 27.73 2.14 16.90
N LEU A 288 27.26 2.71 15.79
CA LEU A 288 28.02 2.83 14.54
C LEU A 288 29.16 3.85 14.66
N SER A 289 30.22 3.69 13.83
CA SER A 289 31.24 4.72 13.72
C SER A 289 30.66 6.03 13.19
N LYS A 290 31.28 7.17 13.52
CA LYS A 290 30.80 8.47 13.02
C LYS A 290 30.76 8.54 11.49
N GLU A 291 31.77 7.94 10.86
CA GLU A 291 31.85 7.87 9.39
C GLU A 291 30.69 7.06 8.82
N THR A 292 30.31 5.97 9.48
CA THR A 292 29.15 5.15 9.07
C THR A 292 27.85 5.90 9.34
N GLN A 293 27.71 6.58 10.49
CA GLN A 293 26.52 7.39 10.79
C GLN A 293 26.29 8.46 9.73
N GLU A 294 27.34 9.20 9.32
CA GLU A 294 27.23 10.23 8.27
C GLU A 294 26.93 9.59 6.88
N ALA A 295 27.48 8.41 6.61
CA ALA A 295 27.18 7.66 5.39
C ALA A 295 25.70 7.26 5.32
N LEU A 296 25.11 6.79 6.42
CA LEU A 296 23.69 6.45 6.47
C LEU A 296 22.79 7.68 6.25
N LYS A 297 23.11 8.81 6.89
CA LYS A 297 22.37 10.08 6.67
C LYS A 297 22.43 10.53 5.22
N ALA A 298 23.60 10.45 4.60
CA ALA A 298 23.77 10.76 3.19
C ALA A 298 22.93 9.82 2.30
N GLY A 299 22.91 8.52 2.63
CA GLY A 299 22.08 7.53 1.93
C GLY A 299 20.58 7.84 1.98
N VAL A 300 20.05 8.31 3.13
CA VAL A 300 18.66 8.77 3.25
C VAL A 300 18.40 9.94 2.30
N GLN A 301 19.26 10.95 2.32
CA GLN A 301 19.08 12.15 1.49
C GLN A 301 19.13 11.83 -0.01
N GLU A 302 20.09 10.99 -0.43
CA GLU A 302 20.20 10.56 -1.83
C GLU A 302 19.04 9.69 -2.27
N GLY A 303 18.60 8.75 -1.41
CA GLY A 303 17.46 7.89 -1.69
C GLY A 303 16.17 8.68 -1.80
N PHE A 304 15.94 9.64 -0.92
CA PHE A 304 14.76 10.50 -0.98
C PHE A 304 14.75 11.38 -2.23
N ALA A 305 15.89 12.00 -2.56
CA ALA A 305 16.00 12.80 -3.78
C ALA A 305 15.72 11.97 -5.06
N GLU A 306 16.14 10.70 -5.09
CA GLU A 306 15.84 9.80 -6.22
C GLU A 306 14.36 9.45 -6.29
N ILE A 307 13.71 9.20 -5.14
CA ILE A 307 12.26 8.97 -5.06
C ILE A 307 11.49 10.18 -5.58
N GLU A 308 11.81 11.40 -5.13
CA GLU A 308 11.17 12.63 -5.58
C GLU A 308 11.34 12.85 -7.10
N ALA A 309 12.55 12.72 -7.60
CA ALA A 309 12.84 12.90 -9.03
C ALA A 309 12.10 11.88 -9.90
N PHE A 310 12.01 10.62 -9.44
CA PHE A 310 11.25 9.59 -10.14
C PHE A 310 9.75 9.84 -10.07
N ALA A 311 9.22 10.24 -8.91
CA ALA A 311 7.81 10.58 -8.73
C ALA A 311 7.40 11.75 -9.63
N GLU A 312 8.18 12.84 -9.67
CA GLU A 312 7.93 13.98 -10.57
C GLU A 312 7.90 13.58 -12.05
N LYS A 313 8.78 12.66 -12.44
CA LYS A 313 8.82 12.14 -13.81
C LYS A 313 7.63 11.24 -14.12
N SER A 314 7.30 10.32 -13.23
CA SER A 314 6.24 9.31 -13.46
C SER A 314 4.85 9.93 -13.46
N THR A 315 4.58 10.93 -12.64
CA THR A 315 3.28 11.61 -12.57
C THR A 315 2.93 12.44 -13.83
N LYS A 316 3.90 12.65 -14.72
CA LYS A 316 3.64 13.24 -16.05
C LYS A 316 2.96 12.28 -17.02
N ASP A 317 2.96 10.98 -16.73
CA ASP A 317 2.22 9.98 -17.49
C ASP A 317 0.75 9.98 -17.05
N PRO A 318 -0.22 10.28 -17.93
CA PRO A 318 -1.65 10.26 -17.60
C PRO A 318 -2.15 8.91 -17.07
N LEU A 319 -1.45 7.82 -17.41
CA LEU A 319 -1.74 6.46 -16.97
C LEU A 319 -0.82 5.99 -15.82
N ALA A 320 -0.12 6.91 -15.14
CA ALA A 320 0.79 6.55 -14.05
C ALA A 320 0.10 5.68 -12.98
N SER A 321 -1.12 6.04 -12.56
CA SER A 321 -1.88 5.28 -11.57
C SER A 321 -2.13 3.82 -11.98
N ALA A 322 -2.32 3.57 -13.28
CA ALA A 322 -2.51 2.23 -13.82
C ALA A 322 -1.24 1.37 -13.80
N LYS A 323 -0.06 1.97 -13.60
CA LYS A 323 1.26 1.32 -13.65
C LYS A 323 1.92 1.17 -12.28
N THR A 324 1.38 1.82 -11.25
CA THR A 324 2.09 2.11 -10.00
C THR A 324 1.59 1.30 -8.81
N PHE A 325 0.39 0.70 -8.90
CA PHE A 325 -0.23 -0.06 -7.83
C PHE A 325 -0.63 -1.46 -8.30
N GLY A 326 -0.36 -2.47 -7.49
CA GLY A 326 -0.69 -3.85 -7.83
C GLY A 326 0.00 -4.88 -6.97
N THR A 327 -0.06 -6.13 -7.44
CA THR A 327 0.66 -7.25 -6.82
C THR A 327 2.18 -7.12 -7.04
N ARG A 328 2.96 -7.86 -6.28
CA ARG A 328 4.42 -7.95 -6.46
C ARG A 328 4.80 -8.25 -7.91
N ASP A 329 4.16 -9.27 -8.51
CA ASP A 329 4.44 -9.66 -9.90
C ASP A 329 4.08 -8.58 -10.92
N PHE A 330 2.94 -7.92 -10.72
CA PHE A 330 2.53 -6.81 -11.57
C PHE A 330 3.55 -5.67 -11.50
N LEU A 331 3.94 -5.26 -10.30
CA LEU A 331 4.88 -4.15 -10.12
C LEU A 331 6.28 -4.47 -10.63
N SER A 332 6.73 -5.73 -10.50
CA SER A 332 8.01 -6.17 -11.08
C SER A 332 7.99 -6.06 -12.60
N ARG A 333 6.90 -6.50 -13.26
CA ARG A 333 6.74 -6.33 -14.71
C ARG A 333 6.64 -4.86 -15.10
N SER A 334 5.80 -4.08 -14.39
CA SER A 334 5.61 -2.66 -14.68
C SER A 334 6.90 -1.86 -14.56
N ALA A 335 7.69 -2.12 -13.51
CA ALA A 335 8.98 -1.49 -13.30
C ALA A 335 9.90 -1.71 -14.49
N LYS A 336 9.99 -2.95 -14.98
CA LYS A 336 10.82 -3.32 -16.14
C LYS A 336 10.29 -2.73 -17.45
N ASP A 337 9.01 -2.95 -17.74
CA ASP A 337 8.44 -2.70 -19.08
C ASP A 337 8.16 -1.21 -19.30
N ASN A 338 7.72 -0.48 -18.27
CA ASN A 338 7.37 0.93 -18.39
C ASN A 338 8.49 1.89 -17.97
N TYR A 339 9.38 1.47 -17.05
CA TYR A 339 10.34 2.38 -16.43
C TYR A 339 11.80 1.94 -16.57
N GLN A 340 12.08 0.77 -17.17
CA GLN A 340 13.42 0.18 -17.33
C GLN A 340 14.18 0.01 -16.01
N LEU A 341 13.45 -0.28 -14.93
CA LEU A 341 14.00 -0.58 -13.62
C LEU A 341 14.18 -2.09 -13.46
N GLU A 342 15.27 -2.51 -12.84
CA GLU A 342 15.51 -3.92 -12.53
C GLU A 342 14.61 -4.44 -11.41
N ARG A 343 14.23 -3.55 -10.46
CA ARG A 343 13.42 -3.84 -9.28
C ARG A 343 12.28 -2.82 -9.16
N SER A 344 11.20 -3.23 -8.49
CA SER A 344 10.02 -2.37 -8.30
C SER A 344 10.14 -1.39 -7.12
N ASP A 345 11.25 -1.41 -6.37
CA ASP A 345 11.36 -0.64 -5.12
C ASP A 345 11.20 0.86 -5.32
N LEU A 346 11.88 1.42 -6.32
CA LEU A 346 11.77 2.86 -6.63
C LEU A 346 10.35 3.23 -7.09
N LEU A 347 9.69 2.36 -7.85
CA LEU A 347 8.30 2.56 -8.28
C LEU A 347 7.35 2.56 -7.08
N ARG A 348 7.49 1.59 -6.15
CA ARG A 348 6.69 1.52 -4.92
C ARG A 348 6.94 2.71 -3.99
N SER A 349 8.21 3.15 -3.90
CA SER A 349 8.58 4.30 -3.09
C SER A 349 8.00 5.60 -3.62
N ALA A 350 8.03 5.80 -4.94
CA ALA A 350 7.37 6.93 -5.57
C ALA A 350 5.85 6.89 -5.37
N ALA A 351 5.25 5.71 -5.44
CA ALA A 351 3.84 5.53 -5.12
C ALA A 351 3.52 5.90 -3.66
N ALA A 352 4.34 5.43 -2.71
CA ALA A 352 4.16 5.76 -1.29
C ALA A 352 4.39 7.25 -0.99
N HIS A 353 5.26 7.91 -1.76
CA HIS A 353 5.52 9.35 -1.64
C HIS A 353 4.36 10.20 -2.18
N THR A 354 3.74 9.80 -3.29
CA THR A 354 2.68 10.57 -3.95
C THR A 354 1.28 10.23 -3.47
N GLY A 355 1.04 8.99 -3.03
CA GLY A 355 -0.28 8.56 -2.57
C GLY A 355 -0.30 7.08 -2.21
N LEU A 356 -0.12 6.77 -0.93
CA LEU A 356 -0.16 5.42 -0.40
C LEU A 356 -1.56 4.79 -0.60
N TYR A 357 -1.62 3.49 -0.91
CA TYR A 357 -2.84 2.69 -1.07
C TYR A 357 -3.73 3.04 -2.28
N GLY A 358 -3.16 3.54 -3.37
CA GLY A 358 -3.87 3.63 -4.65
C GLY A 358 -4.35 2.26 -5.12
N ASN A 359 -5.44 2.23 -5.88
CA ASN A 359 -5.98 0.98 -6.42
C ASN A 359 -5.12 0.43 -7.56
N SER A 360 -5.12 -0.90 -7.68
CA SER A 360 -4.64 -1.58 -8.89
C SER A 360 -5.49 -1.17 -10.10
N ALA A 361 -4.87 -1.11 -11.28
CA ALA A 361 -5.55 -0.71 -12.50
C ALA A 361 -6.82 -1.51 -12.82
N ALA A 362 -6.87 -2.80 -12.43
CA ALA A 362 -8.05 -3.62 -12.60
C ALA A 362 -9.27 -3.14 -11.78
N GLU A 363 -9.03 -2.42 -10.68
CA GLU A 363 -10.07 -1.92 -9.79
C GLU A 363 -10.43 -0.47 -10.09
N ALA A 364 -9.43 0.41 -10.27
CA ALA A 364 -9.70 1.81 -10.63
C ALA A 364 -8.48 2.50 -11.26
N ILE A 365 -8.74 3.48 -12.13
CA ILE A 365 -7.75 4.42 -12.64
C ILE A 365 -8.24 5.86 -12.43
N TYR A 366 -7.29 6.81 -12.44
CA TYR A 366 -7.51 8.20 -12.02
C TYR A 366 -6.94 9.22 -13.01
N PRO A 367 -7.48 9.34 -14.24
CA PRO A 367 -7.10 10.42 -15.14
C PRO A 367 -7.40 11.79 -14.49
N ALA A 368 -6.43 12.69 -14.52
CA ALA A 368 -6.57 14.01 -13.91
C ALA A 368 -6.44 15.13 -14.95
N TYR A 369 -7.19 16.19 -14.74
CA TYR A 369 -7.22 17.40 -15.57
C TYR A 369 -6.54 18.54 -14.81
N PHE A 370 -5.37 18.93 -15.25
CA PHE A 370 -4.64 20.10 -14.73
C PHE A 370 -4.60 21.24 -15.75
N THR A 371 -4.86 20.95 -17.01
CA THR A 371 -4.82 21.90 -18.14
C THR A 371 -6.04 21.72 -19.03
N ASP A 372 -6.37 22.78 -19.76
CA ASP A 372 -7.37 22.75 -20.83
C ASP A 372 -6.83 22.17 -22.16
N ALA A 373 -7.64 22.24 -23.22
CA ALA A 373 -7.28 21.79 -24.57
C ALA A 373 -6.09 22.58 -25.17
N ASP A 374 -5.88 23.84 -24.75
CA ASP A 374 -4.78 24.69 -25.17
C ASP A 374 -3.49 24.44 -24.35
N LYS A 375 -3.52 23.52 -23.35
CA LYS A 375 -2.45 23.24 -22.39
C LYS A 375 -2.20 24.35 -21.39
N GLU A 376 -3.18 25.24 -21.20
CA GLU A 376 -3.15 26.28 -20.19
C GLU A 376 -3.66 25.75 -18.84
N PRO A 377 -3.12 26.19 -17.70
CA PRO A 377 -3.61 25.82 -16.37
C PRO A 377 -5.08 26.19 -16.18
N LEU A 378 -5.86 25.32 -15.56
CA LEU A 378 -7.27 25.52 -15.28
C LEU A 378 -7.48 26.61 -14.21
N ASP A 379 -8.32 27.61 -14.53
CA ASP A 379 -8.63 28.74 -13.64
C ASP A 379 -10.05 29.26 -13.90
N ALA A 380 -11.00 28.87 -13.02
CA ALA A 380 -12.40 29.23 -13.19
C ALA A 380 -12.72 30.69 -12.79
N SER A 381 -11.75 31.45 -12.27
CA SER A 381 -11.90 32.90 -12.14
C SER A 381 -11.81 33.63 -13.48
N LYS A 382 -11.24 32.97 -14.51
CA LYS A 382 -11.00 33.55 -15.84
C LYS A 382 -11.92 33.00 -16.92
N HIS A 383 -12.25 31.70 -16.83
CA HIS A 383 -12.99 31.00 -17.87
C HIS A 383 -13.99 30.03 -17.25
N SER A 384 -15.10 29.79 -17.95
CA SER A 384 -15.89 28.58 -17.80
C SER A 384 -15.35 27.52 -18.74
N TYR A 385 -15.58 26.25 -18.43
CA TYR A 385 -15.08 25.11 -19.21
C TYR A 385 -16.21 24.13 -19.47
N THR A 386 -16.08 23.40 -20.58
CA THR A 386 -16.94 22.26 -20.89
C THR A 386 -16.13 20.99 -21.04
N LEU A 387 -16.68 19.86 -20.59
CA LEU A 387 -16.19 18.52 -20.84
C LEU A 387 -17.27 17.76 -21.62
N THR A 388 -16.98 17.46 -22.87
CA THR A 388 -17.97 16.85 -23.77
C THR A 388 -17.63 15.40 -24.07
N PHE A 389 -18.57 14.51 -23.79
CA PHE A 389 -18.52 13.12 -24.22
C PHE A 389 -19.49 12.91 -25.37
N ALA A 390 -18.99 12.48 -26.52
CA ALA A 390 -19.86 12.04 -27.60
C ALA A 390 -20.68 10.84 -27.13
N ARG A 391 -21.83 10.62 -27.79
CA ARG A 391 -22.79 9.55 -27.42
C ARG A 391 -22.15 8.20 -27.19
N ASP A 392 -21.21 7.79 -28.06
CA ASP A 392 -20.58 6.48 -28.04
C ASP A 392 -19.16 6.50 -27.40
N ALA A 393 -18.79 7.61 -26.72
CA ALA A 393 -17.45 7.83 -26.15
C ALA A 393 -17.47 8.14 -24.65
N LEU A 394 -18.47 7.64 -23.94
CA LEU A 394 -18.53 7.72 -22.48
C LEU A 394 -17.34 6.96 -21.85
N PRO A 395 -16.92 7.32 -20.62
CA PRO A 395 -15.84 6.62 -19.93
C PRO A 395 -16.12 5.12 -19.83
N PRO A 396 -15.23 4.25 -20.37
CA PRO A 396 -15.45 2.80 -20.39
C PRO A 396 -15.11 2.19 -19.03
N ALA A 397 -16.11 2.05 -18.18
CA ALA A 397 -16.03 1.48 -16.86
C ALA A 397 -17.10 0.40 -16.65
N LYS A 398 -16.69 -0.76 -16.12
CA LYS A 398 -17.58 -1.90 -15.85
C LYS A 398 -18.56 -1.63 -14.72
N SER A 399 -18.15 -0.80 -13.73
CA SER A 399 -19.01 -0.47 -12.60
C SER A 399 -19.55 0.96 -12.73
N PHE A 400 -18.74 1.96 -12.48
CA PHE A 400 -19.16 3.36 -12.59
C PHE A 400 -17.94 4.27 -12.79
N TRP A 401 -18.20 5.53 -13.11
CA TRP A 401 -17.18 6.56 -13.19
C TRP A 401 -17.68 7.86 -12.56
N SER A 402 -16.75 8.72 -12.16
CA SER A 402 -17.03 10.06 -11.64
C SER A 402 -16.02 11.09 -12.12
N LEU A 403 -16.40 12.37 -12.08
CA LEU A 403 -15.54 13.53 -12.23
C LEU A 403 -15.65 14.38 -10.98
N THR A 404 -14.57 14.51 -10.22
CA THR A 404 -14.56 15.22 -8.93
C THR A 404 -13.73 16.50 -9.01
N MET A 405 -14.24 17.58 -8.44
CA MET A 405 -13.62 18.92 -8.41
C MET A 405 -12.80 19.16 -7.16
N TYR A 406 -11.65 19.84 -7.33
CA TYR A 406 -10.78 20.26 -6.23
C TYR A 406 -10.24 21.67 -6.45
N ASP A 407 -10.08 22.41 -5.36
CA ASP A 407 -9.32 23.66 -5.34
C ASP A 407 -7.85 23.40 -5.69
N GLY A 408 -7.32 24.17 -6.63
CA GLY A 408 -5.99 23.97 -7.19
C GLY A 408 -4.83 24.29 -6.23
N LYS A 409 -5.11 25.00 -5.12
CA LYS A 409 -4.07 25.39 -4.13
C LYS A 409 -4.10 24.48 -2.92
N THR A 410 -5.30 24.18 -2.40
CA THR A 410 -5.48 23.41 -1.17
C THR A 410 -5.66 21.93 -1.42
N GLN A 411 -6.03 21.52 -2.62
CA GLN A 411 -6.38 20.15 -3.02
C GLN A 411 -7.59 19.59 -2.24
N LEU A 412 -8.42 20.46 -1.70
CA LEU A 412 -9.61 20.10 -0.93
C LEU A 412 -10.87 20.31 -1.76
N PHE A 413 -12.01 19.80 -1.27
CA PHE A 413 -13.31 20.17 -1.81
C PHE A 413 -13.55 21.68 -1.62
N ILE A 414 -14.38 22.24 -2.50
CA ILE A 414 -14.79 23.64 -2.45
C ILE A 414 -16.19 23.77 -1.87
N ASP A 415 -16.40 24.77 -1.05
CA ASP A 415 -17.74 25.18 -0.61
C ASP A 415 -18.54 25.66 -1.82
N ASN A 416 -19.75 25.14 -2.00
CA ASN A 416 -20.62 25.51 -3.12
C ASN A 416 -22.12 25.35 -2.75
N PRO A 417 -23.04 26.07 -3.44
CA PRO A 417 -24.42 26.16 -3.04
C PRO A 417 -25.23 24.85 -3.18
N LEU A 418 -24.67 23.83 -3.83
CA LEU A 418 -25.32 22.53 -4.05
C LEU A 418 -24.71 21.43 -3.19
N ASP A 419 -23.65 21.69 -2.40
CA ASP A 419 -22.83 20.65 -1.76
C ASP A 419 -22.41 19.55 -2.76
N ARG A 420 -22.22 19.96 -4.02
CA ARG A 420 -21.87 19.06 -5.13
C ARG A 420 -20.37 19.11 -5.40
N TYR A 421 -19.70 17.99 -5.17
CA TYR A 421 -18.25 17.87 -5.34
C TYR A 421 -17.90 17.05 -6.59
N LEU A 422 -18.86 16.31 -7.14
CA LEU A 422 -18.67 15.44 -8.29
C LEU A 422 -19.93 15.34 -9.18
N LEU A 423 -19.70 14.89 -10.41
CA LEU A 423 -20.71 14.32 -11.32
C LEU A 423 -20.32 12.87 -11.59
N ASN A 424 -21.28 11.95 -11.70
CA ASN A 424 -20.97 10.52 -11.87
C ASN A 424 -21.99 9.82 -12.78
N SER A 425 -21.67 8.57 -13.15
CA SER A 425 -22.51 7.76 -14.03
C SER A 425 -23.76 7.17 -13.35
N THR A 426 -23.91 7.30 -12.04
CA THR A 426 -25.10 6.78 -11.33
C THR A 426 -26.33 7.67 -11.51
N THR A 427 -26.12 8.92 -11.91
CA THR A 427 -27.16 9.92 -12.16
C THR A 427 -27.30 10.27 -13.65
N MET A 428 -26.95 9.33 -14.55
CA MET A 428 -26.95 9.56 -16.00
C MET A 428 -28.31 9.99 -16.57
N ASP A 429 -29.41 9.53 -15.99
CA ASP A 429 -30.77 9.85 -16.39
C ASP A 429 -31.19 11.29 -16.02
N ASP A 430 -30.47 11.92 -15.08
CA ASP A 430 -30.75 13.30 -14.65
C ASP A 430 -30.06 14.35 -15.54
N TYR A 431 -29.05 13.95 -16.34
CA TYR A 431 -28.28 14.88 -17.15
C TYR A 431 -29.03 15.28 -18.43
N VAL A 432 -28.97 16.56 -18.73
CA VAL A 432 -29.45 17.11 -19.99
C VAL A 432 -28.47 16.71 -21.11
N ARG A 433 -29.01 16.14 -22.19
CA ARG A 433 -28.26 15.77 -23.39
C ARG A 433 -28.35 16.85 -24.43
N GLY A 434 -27.30 16.99 -25.25
CA GLY A 434 -27.31 17.85 -26.42
C GLY A 434 -28.05 17.28 -27.60
N GLU A 435 -28.04 17.99 -28.74
CA GLU A 435 -28.80 17.63 -29.92
C GLU A 435 -28.39 16.29 -30.56
N ASP A 436 -27.09 15.97 -30.50
CA ASP A 436 -26.47 14.71 -30.98
C ASP A 436 -26.38 13.63 -29.90
N ASP A 437 -27.14 13.78 -28.79
CA ASP A 437 -27.12 12.90 -27.61
C ASP A 437 -25.77 12.89 -26.87
N GLU A 438 -24.97 13.91 -27.09
CA GLU A 438 -23.72 14.12 -26.34
C GLU A 438 -24.01 14.51 -24.89
N LEU A 439 -23.08 14.13 -23.96
CA LEU A 439 -23.10 14.55 -22.58
C LEU A 439 -22.09 15.67 -22.38
N VAL A 440 -22.61 16.86 -22.04
CA VAL A 440 -21.78 18.03 -21.79
C VAL A 440 -21.81 18.38 -20.31
N PHE A 441 -20.67 18.30 -19.60
CA PHE A 441 -20.53 18.84 -18.25
C PHE A 441 -20.03 20.28 -18.32
N ILE A 442 -20.61 21.14 -17.51
CA ILE A 442 -20.27 22.55 -17.38
C ILE A 442 -19.49 22.75 -16.09
N ILE A 443 -18.29 23.29 -16.20
CA ILE A 443 -17.39 23.55 -15.08
C ILE A 443 -17.18 25.05 -14.98
N SER A 444 -17.78 25.66 -13.98
CA SER A 444 -17.77 27.11 -13.79
C SER A 444 -18.02 27.47 -12.34
N LYS A 445 -17.57 28.68 -11.93
CA LYS A 445 -17.88 29.20 -10.58
C LYS A 445 -19.36 29.63 -10.45
N ASP A 446 -19.95 30.13 -11.53
CA ASP A 446 -21.34 30.60 -11.56
C ASP A 446 -22.26 29.55 -12.19
N SER A 447 -23.48 29.43 -11.68
CA SER A 447 -24.47 28.49 -12.20
C SER A 447 -24.84 28.81 -13.67
N PRO A 448 -24.91 27.80 -14.53
CA PRO A 448 -25.38 27.98 -15.92
C PRO A 448 -26.90 28.19 -16.02
N GLY A 449 -27.60 28.23 -14.90
CA GLY A 449 -29.05 28.32 -14.84
C GLY A 449 -29.73 26.97 -14.61
N LYS A 450 -31.00 27.02 -14.21
CA LYS A 450 -31.75 25.83 -13.74
C LYS A 450 -31.85 24.70 -14.78
N ASP A 451 -31.92 25.01 -16.03
CA ASP A 451 -32.10 24.02 -17.10
C ASP A 451 -30.84 23.16 -17.29
N LEU A 452 -29.66 23.70 -17.01
CA LEU A 452 -28.36 23.03 -17.13
C LEU A 452 -27.71 22.72 -15.79
N GLU A 453 -28.38 23.04 -14.67
CA GLU A 453 -27.85 22.76 -13.32
C GLU A 453 -27.54 21.26 -13.06
N PRO A 454 -28.28 20.28 -13.62
CA PRO A 454 -27.90 18.87 -13.50
C PRO A 454 -26.48 18.58 -14.01
N ASN A 455 -26.07 19.24 -15.09
CA ASN A 455 -24.76 19.04 -15.74
C ASN A 455 -23.65 19.94 -15.16
N TRP A 456 -23.95 20.77 -14.18
CA TRP A 456 -23.01 21.72 -13.62
C TRP A 456 -22.17 21.13 -12.49
N LEU A 457 -20.84 21.21 -12.64
CA LEU A 457 -19.87 20.95 -11.59
C LEU A 457 -19.31 22.29 -11.11
N PRO A 458 -19.70 22.77 -9.92
CA PRO A 458 -19.20 24.01 -9.37
C PRO A 458 -17.67 24.03 -9.24
N ALA A 459 -17.02 25.11 -9.67
CA ALA A 459 -15.59 25.32 -9.59
C ALA A 459 -15.27 26.53 -8.67
N PRO A 460 -14.05 26.61 -8.07
CA PRO A 460 -13.67 27.73 -7.22
C PRO A 460 -13.51 29.02 -8.03
N ASP A 461 -13.55 30.18 -7.38
CA ASP A 461 -13.11 31.45 -7.98
C ASP A 461 -11.57 31.54 -7.99
N GLY A 462 -10.94 30.70 -8.83
CA GLY A 462 -9.50 30.55 -8.89
C GLY A 462 -9.03 29.31 -9.64
N PRO A 463 -7.74 28.93 -9.44
CA PRO A 463 -7.20 27.70 -9.98
C PRO A 463 -7.90 26.46 -9.44
N PHE A 464 -8.09 25.47 -10.31
CA PHE A 464 -8.67 24.18 -9.95
C PHE A 464 -8.00 23.03 -10.69
N TYR A 465 -8.27 21.81 -10.26
CA TYR A 465 -8.08 20.60 -11.06
C TYR A 465 -9.27 19.66 -10.84
N ALA A 466 -9.44 18.73 -11.76
CA ALA A 466 -10.48 17.70 -11.62
C ALA A 466 -9.87 16.31 -11.79
N VAL A 467 -10.41 15.33 -11.09
CA VAL A 467 -10.00 13.93 -11.20
C VAL A 467 -11.20 13.11 -11.68
N MET A 468 -11.00 12.46 -12.81
CA MET A 468 -11.94 11.42 -13.26
C MET A 468 -11.53 10.10 -12.60
N ARG A 469 -12.50 9.35 -12.10
CA ARG A 469 -12.30 8.02 -11.54
C ARG A 469 -13.10 7.02 -12.34
N LEU A 470 -12.44 5.99 -12.87
CA LEU A 470 -13.11 4.86 -13.52
C LEU A 470 -12.98 3.65 -12.62
N TYR A 471 -14.08 3.12 -12.12
CA TYR A 471 -14.12 1.91 -11.29
C TYR A 471 -14.42 0.70 -12.17
N GLY A 472 -13.50 -0.28 -12.19
CA GLY A 472 -13.51 -1.35 -13.16
C GLY A 472 -13.26 -0.86 -14.59
N PRO A 473 -12.13 -0.18 -14.87
CA PRO A 473 -11.87 0.31 -16.22
C PRO A 473 -11.85 -0.85 -17.23
N GLU A 474 -12.41 -0.61 -18.40
CA GLU A 474 -12.34 -1.53 -19.51
C GLU A 474 -10.98 -1.43 -20.23
N GLU A 475 -10.69 -2.43 -21.08
CA GLU A 475 -9.42 -2.50 -21.81
C GLU A 475 -9.10 -1.24 -22.60
N ALA A 476 -10.11 -0.62 -23.21
CA ALA A 476 -9.92 0.61 -23.99
C ALA A 476 -9.35 1.78 -23.15
N ALA A 477 -9.70 1.86 -21.86
CA ALA A 477 -9.12 2.86 -20.96
C ALA A 477 -7.71 2.50 -20.48
N LEU A 478 -7.39 1.20 -20.39
CA LEU A 478 -6.09 0.71 -19.95
C LEU A 478 -5.05 0.71 -21.08
N SER A 479 -5.47 0.42 -22.30
CA SER A 479 -4.60 0.43 -23.49
C SER A 479 -4.31 1.83 -24.03
N GLY A 480 -5.14 2.83 -23.66
CA GLY A 480 -5.10 4.17 -24.24
C GLY A 480 -5.88 4.33 -25.54
N ASP A 481 -6.65 3.31 -25.97
CA ASP A 481 -7.57 3.42 -27.13
C ASP A 481 -8.70 4.41 -26.85
N TRP A 482 -9.11 4.49 -25.59
CA TRP A 482 -9.94 5.58 -25.09
C TRP A 482 -9.09 6.54 -24.25
N THR A 483 -9.22 7.82 -24.55
CA THR A 483 -8.61 8.90 -23.74
C THR A 483 -9.69 9.87 -23.27
N PRO A 484 -9.59 10.38 -22.04
CA PRO A 484 -10.52 11.41 -21.57
C PRO A 484 -10.53 12.60 -22.53
N PRO A 485 -11.71 13.12 -22.94
CA PRO A 485 -11.77 14.34 -23.74
C PRO A 485 -11.14 15.50 -22.98
N ALA A 486 -10.57 16.48 -23.70
CA ALA A 486 -9.99 17.66 -23.08
C ALA A 486 -11.07 18.60 -22.53
N LEU A 487 -10.75 19.35 -21.49
CA LEU A 487 -11.55 20.48 -21.05
C LEU A 487 -11.39 21.64 -22.04
N GLU A 488 -12.49 22.09 -22.61
CA GLU A 488 -12.50 23.24 -23.54
C GLU A 488 -12.98 24.51 -22.81
N LYS A 489 -12.31 25.62 -23.07
CA LYS A 489 -12.82 26.94 -22.62
C LYS A 489 -14.15 27.21 -23.30
N ASP A 490 -15.14 27.58 -22.51
CA ASP A 490 -16.41 28.02 -23.05
C ASP A 490 -16.18 29.26 -23.93
N LYS A 491 -16.60 29.18 -25.18
CA LYS A 491 -16.52 30.33 -26.08
C LYS A 491 -17.58 31.33 -25.60
N GLN A 492 -17.12 32.34 -24.84
CA GLN A 492 -18.00 33.45 -24.51
C GLN A 492 -18.70 33.92 -25.78
N PRO A 493 -20.02 34.12 -25.75
CA PRO A 493 -20.80 34.60 -26.91
C PRO A 493 -20.38 35.99 -27.36
#